data_ed05cc4cc6a805358351ac1590b8ee20
#
_entry.id   ed05cc4cc6a805358351ac1590b8ee20
#
_cell.length_a   1.000
_cell.length_b   1.000
_cell.length_c   1.000
_cell.angle_alpha   90.00
_cell.angle_beta   90.00
_cell.angle_gamma   90.00
#
_symmetry.space_group_name_H-M   'P 1'
#
loop_
_entity.id
_entity.type
_entity.pdbx_description
1 polymer ?
#
loop_
_entity_poly.entity_id
_entity_poly.type
_entity_poly.pdbx_seq_one_letter_code
_entity_poly.pdbx_strand_id
1 'polypeptide(L)'
;MKISRTSGETPQNAPAPQPKAQPAPAPKKPKAEAPKPRRKPKPEPEYEEEDDEEDEPHRRRFPVGCLVVIIILALLGFGAYKGLQFYNEVDGGTDLGTEQTVTITQGSSVSSIATQLKDEGIIEHDWLFKQYVKYSGKADGIQYGDFTLRSGMSYNDIIKTISEVVRRATTNITIPEGTTAVGVAQIFVDAGLVDDVDTFLSCANGTDGSDFSQYDFWNQIPDNGRLMKCEGYLYPETYNVYADEDVYYYVDTLYSEFANKTAALADTIAAKGTTIDDVVNLASFIQEEAGLASEDAKVSACFHNRLESDDPLWSTHMLQSNACSYITQDVENNYLWNSPTAEYYGWPEQGAIPEDVLALYDTYAISGLPAGPISNPGYAAIEAALNPDQEYLDEGYYFFVTGHPDTDVAGQYFYAKTADEHYQNCVKAGWAN
;
A
#
# COMPACT_ATOMS: atom_id res chain seq x y z
N MET A 1 29.64 -14.64 -31.13
CA MET A 1 30.08 -16.03 -30.92
C MET A 1 29.09 -16.67 -29.97
N LYS A 2 28.27 -17.60 -30.41
CA LYS A 2 27.23 -18.25 -29.61
C LYS A 2 27.90 -19.27 -28.70
N ILE A 3 27.64 -19.25 -27.38
CA ILE A 3 27.99 -20.33 -26.48
C ILE A 3 26.70 -20.89 -25.86
N SER A 4 26.61 -22.19 -26.02
CA SER A 4 25.53 -23.12 -25.75
C SER A 4 25.29 -23.30 -24.23
N ARG A 5 24.01 -23.42 -23.85
CA ARG A 5 23.54 -23.83 -22.51
C ARG A 5 23.78 -25.32 -22.30
N THR A 6 24.36 -25.70 -21.19
CA THR A 6 24.26 -27.05 -20.62
C THR A 6 23.41 -27.02 -19.36
N SER A 7 22.42 -27.89 -19.37
CA SER A 7 21.48 -28.17 -18.31
C SER A 7 22.14 -28.86 -17.12
N GLY A 8 21.92 -28.38 -15.89
CA GLY A 8 22.27 -29.03 -14.62
C GLY A 8 21.00 -29.37 -13.84
N GLU A 9 20.94 -30.60 -13.42
CA GLU A 9 19.83 -31.31 -12.79
C GLU A 9 19.43 -30.74 -11.42
N THR A 10 18.11 -30.75 -11.19
CA THR A 10 17.46 -30.42 -9.90
C THR A 10 17.46 -31.64 -8.98
N PRO A 11 17.75 -31.53 -7.67
CA PRO A 11 17.50 -32.62 -6.74
C PRO A 11 16.04 -32.70 -6.32
N GLN A 12 15.54 -33.93 -6.31
CA GLN A 12 14.17 -34.31 -5.99
C GLN A 12 13.78 -34.01 -4.53
N ASN A 13 12.53 -33.57 -4.37
CA ASN A 13 11.79 -33.39 -3.15
C ASN A 13 11.66 -34.67 -2.29
N ALA A 14 11.87 -34.51 -1.00
CA ALA A 14 11.40 -35.43 0.03
C ALA A 14 9.91 -35.16 0.35
N PRO A 15 9.08 -36.19 0.63
CA PRO A 15 7.65 -36.01 0.83
C PRO A 15 7.32 -35.51 2.25
N ALA A 16 6.33 -34.60 2.33
CA ALA A 16 5.75 -34.09 3.57
C ALA A 16 4.90 -35.17 4.28
N PRO A 17 4.78 -35.14 5.61
CA PRO A 17 4.01 -36.13 6.37
C PRO A 17 2.51 -35.87 6.24
N GLN A 18 1.76 -36.98 6.02
CA GLN A 18 0.30 -36.99 5.94
C GLN A 18 -0.36 -36.78 7.31
N PRO A 19 -1.50 -36.12 7.40
CA PRO A 19 -2.26 -36.00 8.64
C PRO A 19 -3.04 -37.30 8.93
N LYS A 20 -3.03 -37.71 10.20
CA LYS A 20 -3.72 -38.87 10.75
C LYS A 20 -5.25 -38.73 10.65
N ALA A 21 -5.87 -39.78 10.12
CA ALA A 21 -7.33 -39.92 10.03
C ALA A 21 -8.00 -39.99 11.42
N GLN A 22 -9.08 -39.23 11.61
CA GLN A 22 -10.01 -39.40 12.74
C GLN A 22 -11.00 -40.52 12.45
N PRO A 23 -11.45 -41.30 13.46
CA PRO A 23 -12.35 -42.40 13.28
C PRO A 23 -13.82 -41.94 13.09
N ALA A 24 -14.53 -42.68 12.23
CA ALA A 24 -15.95 -42.47 11.90
C ALA A 24 -16.88 -42.77 13.08
N PRO A 25 -18.02 -42.08 13.20
CA PRO A 25 -19.02 -42.39 14.23
C PRO A 25 -19.91 -43.59 13.86
N ALA A 26 -20.26 -44.37 14.89
CA ALA A 26 -21.04 -45.61 14.83
C ALA A 26 -22.51 -45.39 14.44
N PRO A 27 -23.19 -46.41 13.84
CA PRO A 27 -24.55 -46.29 13.34
C PRO A 27 -25.62 -46.34 14.45
N LYS A 28 -26.62 -45.45 14.36
CA LYS A 28 -27.80 -45.44 15.26
C LYS A 28 -28.79 -46.52 14.91
N LYS A 29 -29.24 -47.25 15.93
CA LYS A 29 -30.30 -48.30 15.88
C LYS A 29 -31.68 -47.72 15.56
N PRO A 30 -32.57 -48.48 14.91
CA PRO A 30 -33.93 -48.03 14.58
C PRO A 30 -34.86 -48.05 15.79
N LYS A 31 -35.70 -47.02 15.90
CA LYS A 31 -36.78 -46.95 16.90
C LYS A 31 -38.03 -47.66 16.41
N ALA A 32 -38.59 -48.48 17.30
CA ALA A 32 -39.78 -49.27 17.13
C ALA A 32 -41.07 -48.43 16.98
N GLU A 33 -41.96 -48.94 16.11
CA GLU A 33 -43.31 -48.47 15.87
C GLU A 33 -44.20 -48.73 17.08
N ALA A 34 -45.08 -47.77 17.45
CA ALA A 34 -46.14 -47.93 18.44
C ALA A 34 -47.51 -48.08 17.77
N PRO A 35 -48.44 -48.88 18.32
CA PRO A 35 -49.61 -49.37 17.63
C PRO A 35 -50.80 -48.40 17.65
N LYS A 36 -51.65 -48.52 16.59
CA LYS A 36 -52.87 -47.73 16.39
C LYS A 36 -53.96 -48.13 17.38
N PRO A 37 -54.82 -47.24 17.90
CA PRO A 37 -56.00 -47.61 18.70
C PRO A 37 -57.19 -47.92 17.87
N ARG A 38 -57.96 -48.95 18.37
CA ARG A 38 -59.18 -49.57 17.83
C ARG A 38 -60.37 -48.61 17.88
N ARG A 39 -61.23 -48.73 16.85
CA ARG A 39 -62.57 -48.17 16.75
C ARG A 39 -63.51 -48.80 17.78
N LYS A 40 -64.41 -47.97 18.39
CA LYS A 40 -65.64 -48.45 19.09
C LYS A 40 -66.91 -48.06 18.33
N PRO A 41 -67.94 -48.79 18.48
CA PRO A 41 -69.09 -48.80 17.59
C PRO A 41 -70.22 -47.81 17.95
N LYS A 42 -71.03 -47.56 16.92
CA LYS A 42 -72.22 -46.74 16.87
C LYS A 42 -73.36 -47.38 17.64
N PRO A 43 -74.25 -46.65 18.28
CA PRO A 43 -75.61 -47.06 18.52
C PRO A 43 -76.62 -46.29 17.64
N GLU A 44 -77.63 -47.00 17.23
CA GLU A 44 -78.78 -46.61 16.45
C GLU A 44 -79.92 -46.07 17.35
N PRO A 45 -81.09 -45.71 16.77
CA PRO A 45 -81.83 -44.54 17.15
C PRO A 45 -83.11 -44.82 17.90
N GLU A 46 -83.71 -43.82 18.55
CA GLU A 46 -85.13 -43.92 18.96
C GLU A 46 -85.86 -42.58 18.92
N TYR A 47 -86.94 -42.63 18.37
CA TYR A 47 -88.19 -42.01 18.01
C TYR A 47 -88.67 -40.74 18.77
N GLU A 48 -89.20 -39.86 17.95
CA GLU A 48 -90.43 -39.04 17.99
C GLU A 48 -91.05 -38.68 19.32
N GLU A 49 -91.28 -37.38 19.47
CA GLU A 49 -92.63 -36.84 19.75
C GLU A 49 -92.70 -35.38 19.38
N GLU A 50 -93.82 -35.05 18.68
CA GLU A 50 -94.28 -33.75 18.26
C GLU A 50 -94.68 -32.98 19.53
N ASP A 51 -94.59 -31.67 19.52
CA ASP A 51 -95.71 -30.70 19.62
C ASP A 51 -95.27 -29.28 19.76
N ASP A 52 -96.00 -28.44 19.06
CA ASP A 52 -96.49 -27.11 19.30
C ASP A 52 -95.61 -25.86 18.96
N GLU A 53 -96.21 -25.16 18.05
CA GLU A 53 -95.98 -23.84 17.56
C GLU A 53 -95.92 -22.75 18.67
N GLU A 54 -94.85 -21.88 18.60
CA GLU A 54 -95.03 -20.50 18.92
C GLU A 54 -94.16 -19.61 18.00
N ASP A 55 -94.78 -18.69 17.31
CA ASP A 55 -94.29 -17.65 16.42
C ASP A 55 -93.41 -16.67 17.17
N GLU A 56 -92.11 -16.66 16.83
CA GLU A 56 -91.18 -15.54 17.20
C GLU A 56 -90.46 -14.97 15.97
N PRO A 57 -90.14 -13.66 15.94
CA PRO A 57 -89.79 -12.93 14.72
C PRO A 57 -88.42 -13.30 14.19
N HIS A 58 -88.31 -13.54 12.88
CA HIS A 58 -87.11 -13.80 12.12
C HIS A 58 -86.02 -12.74 12.35
N ARG A 59 -85.11 -12.96 13.27
CA ARG A 59 -83.79 -12.35 13.29
C ARG A 59 -83.02 -12.96 12.11
N ARG A 60 -82.76 -12.15 11.09
CA ARG A 60 -81.82 -12.50 10.02
C ARG A 60 -80.47 -12.82 10.67
N ARG A 61 -80.16 -14.06 10.90
CA ARG A 61 -78.82 -14.53 11.22
C ARG A 61 -78.00 -14.38 9.97
N PHE A 62 -77.13 -13.34 9.93
CA PHE A 62 -76.08 -13.32 8.95
C PHE A 62 -75.36 -14.67 9.03
N PRO A 63 -75.17 -15.38 7.91
CA PRO A 63 -74.49 -16.67 7.96
C PRO A 63 -73.06 -16.47 8.36
N VAL A 64 -72.71 -16.76 9.62
CA VAL A 64 -71.34 -16.66 10.18
C VAL A 64 -70.33 -17.39 9.27
N GLY A 65 -70.76 -18.43 8.57
CA GLY A 65 -69.99 -19.11 7.56
C GLY A 65 -69.52 -18.23 6.37
N CYS A 66 -70.40 -17.35 5.86
CA CYS A 66 -70.02 -16.43 4.79
C CYS A 66 -69.01 -15.39 5.26
N LEU A 67 -69.10 -14.96 6.51
CA LEU A 67 -68.15 -13.98 7.08
C LEU A 67 -66.76 -14.62 7.29
N VAL A 68 -66.70 -15.89 7.72
CA VAL A 68 -65.49 -16.65 7.83
C VAL A 68 -64.82 -16.88 6.48
N VAL A 69 -65.60 -17.23 5.45
CA VAL A 69 -65.09 -17.40 4.07
C VAL A 69 -64.54 -16.08 3.52
N ILE A 70 -65.22 -14.96 3.74
CA ILE A 70 -64.74 -13.62 3.33
C ILE A 70 -63.41 -13.27 4.04
N ILE A 71 -63.30 -13.55 5.34
CA ILE A 71 -62.07 -13.34 6.10
C ILE A 71 -60.93 -14.22 5.56
N ILE A 72 -61.19 -15.49 5.25
CA ILE A 72 -60.18 -16.38 4.67
C ILE A 72 -59.74 -15.89 3.29
N LEU A 73 -60.68 -15.49 2.44
CA LEU A 73 -60.36 -14.92 1.13
C LEU A 73 -59.59 -13.59 1.22
N ALA A 74 -59.95 -12.74 2.18
CA ALA A 74 -59.23 -11.51 2.44
C ALA A 74 -57.79 -11.78 2.95
N LEU A 75 -57.59 -12.76 3.83
CA LEU A 75 -56.29 -13.20 4.32
C LEU A 75 -55.44 -13.83 3.19
N LEU A 76 -56.06 -14.64 2.34
CA LEU A 76 -55.39 -15.23 1.16
C LEU A 76 -55.02 -14.16 0.15
N GLY A 77 -55.93 -13.18 -0.12
CA GLY A 77 -55.66 -12.06 -0.99
C GLY A 77 -54.58 -11.13 -0.47
N PHE A 78 -54.59 -10.86 0.86
CA PHE A 78 -53.55 -10.11 1.52
C PHE A 78 -52.19 -10.84 1.49
N GLY A 79 -52.20 -12.16 1.73
CA GLY A 79 -51.01 -13.02 1.64
C GLY A 79 -50.42 -13.05 0.22
N ALA A 80 -51.28 -13.17 -0.81
CA ALA A 80 -50.86 -13.10 -2.20
C ALA A 80 -50.28 -11.73 -2.58
N TYR A 81 -50.94 -10.64 -2.13
CA TYR A 81 -50.47 -9.29 -2.35
C TYR A 81 -49.08 -9.06 -1.71
N LYS A 82 -48.89 -9.46 -0.46
CA LYS A 82 -47.59 -9.38 0.22
C LYS A 82 -46.57 -10.30 -0.42
N GLY A 83 -46.94 -11.49 -0.85
CA GLY A 83 -46.06 -12.42 -1.59
C GLY A 83 -45.53 -11.79 -2.90
N LEU A 84 -46.42 -11.10 -3.63
CA LEU A 84 -46.03 -10.36 -4.85
C LEU A 84 -45.08 -9.18 -4.55
N GLN A 85 -45.30 -8.44 -3.48
CA GLN A 85 -44.37 -7.37 -3.06
C GLN A 85 -42.96 -7.93 -2.77
N PHE A 86 -42.89 -9.01 -1.98
CA PHE A 86 -41.59 -9.64 -1.67
C PHE A 86 -40.94 -10.24 -2.92
N TYR A 87 -41.73 -10.83 -3.82
CA TYR A 87 -41.20 -11.33 -5.07
C TYR A 87 -40.61 -10.21 -5.94
N ASN A 88 -41.36 -9.11 -6.10
CA ASN A 88 -40.89 -7.95 -6.88
C ASN A 88 -39.63 -7.30 -6.27
N GLU A 89 -39.53 -7.24 -4.95
CA GLU A 89 -38.33 -6.72 -4.29
C GLU A 89 -37.11 -7.62 -4.51
N VAL A 90 -37.30 -8.94 -4.46
CA VAL A 90 -36.19 -9.90 -4.68
C VAL A 90 -35.76 -9.94 -6.15
N ASP A 91 -36.73 -9.96 -7.07
CA ASP A 91 -36.48 -10.10 -8.53
C ASP A 91 -36.17 -8.75 -9.22
N GLY A 92 -36.40 -7.64 -8.52
CA GLY A 92 -36.22 -6.28 -9.00
C GLY A 92 -37.47 -5.69 -9.64
N GLY A 93 -37.60 -4.37 -9.52
CA GLY A 93 -38.67 -3.57 -10.13
C GLY A 93 -38.36 -3.18 -11.57
N THR A 94 -39.42 -2.79 -12.31
CA THR A 94 -39.26 -2.20 -13.66
C THR A 94 -38.88 -0.72 -13.62
N ASP A 95 -39.02 -0.10 -12.45
CA ASP A 95 -38.72 1.33 -12.23
C ASP A 95 -37.52 1.43 -11.27
N LEU A 96 -36.35 1.68 -11.85
CA LEU A 96 -35.11 1.87 -11.10
C LEU A 96 -35.03 3.34 -10.65
N GLY A 97 -34.76 3.55 -9.35
CA GLY A 97 -34.50 4.87 -8.79
C GLY A 97 -33.21 5.51 -9.29
N THR A 98 -32.88 6.66 -8.74
CA THR A 98 -31.62 7.35 -9.03
C THR A 98 -30.42 6.56 -8.49
N GLU A 99 -29.29 6.69 -9.18
CA GLU A 99 -28.01 6.16 -8.69
C GLU A 99 -27.58 6.88 -7.42
N GLN A 100 -27.08 6.12 -6.47
CA GLN A 100 -26.44 6.65 -5.28
C GLN A 100 -25.25 5.77 -4.89
N THR A 101 -24.25 6.38 -4.31
CA THR A 101 -23.05 5.67 -3.82
C THR A 101 -23.30 5.18 -2.39
N VAL A 102 -23.10 3.89 -2.17
CA VAL A 102 -23.20 3.22 -0.87
C VAL A 102 -21.81 2.75 -0.46
N THR A 103 -21.28 3.27 0.64
CA THR A 103 -19.95 2.90 1.16
C THR A 103 -20.07 1.74 2.15
N ILE A 104 -19.57 0.57 1.78
CA ILE A 104 -19.49 -0.60 2.69
C ILE A 104 -18.13 -0.59 3.37
N THR A 105 -18.10 -0.43 4.70
CA THR A 105 -16.86 -0.42 5.47
C THR A 105 -16.27 -1.81 5.65
N GLN A 106 -14.94 -1.89 5.74
CA GLN A 106 -14.22 -3.15 5.94
C GLN A 106 -14.68 -3.83 7.24
N GLY A 107 -14.97 -5.13 7.16
CA GLY A 107 -15.44 -5.92 8.31
C GLY A 107 -16.94 -5.80 8.60
N SER A 108 -17.73 -5.11 7.75
CA SER A 108 -19.18 -5.05 7.89
C SER A 108 -19.80 -6.44 7.77
N SER A 109 -20.71 -6.77 8.71
CA SER A 109 -21.49 -8.02 8.62
C SER A 109 -22.61 -7.88 7.59
N VAL A 110 -23.06 -9.02 7.01
CA VAL A 110 -24.26 -9.05 6.13
C VAL A 110 -25.47 -8.38 6.79
N SER A 111 -25.58 -8.48 8.13
CA SER A 111 -26.66 -7.83 8.88
C SER A 111 -26.52 -6.31 8.88
N SER A 112 -25.32 -5.79 9.06
CA SER A 112 -25.04 -4.36 9.01
C SER A 112 -25.28 -3.78 7.62
N ILE A 113 -24.77 -4.47 6.59
CA ILE A 113 -24.96 -4.09 5.18
C ILE A 113 -26.45 -4.05 4.83
N ALA A 114 -27.22 -5.05 5.18
CA ALA A 114 -28.65 -5.09 4.90
C ALA A 114 -29.40 -3.95 5.61
N THR A 115 -29.03 -3.58 6.84
CA THR A 115 -29.61 -2.45 7.55
C THR A 115 -29.27 -1.14 6.84
N GLN A 116 -28.00 -0.96 6.45
CA GLN A 116 -27.54 0.21 5.72
C GLN A 116 -28.28 0.37 4.38
N LEU A 117 -28.35 -0.70 3.56
CA LEU A 117 -29.07 -0.67 2.28
C LEU A 117 -30.55 -0.29 2.44
N LYS A 118 -31.20 -0.67 3.55
CA LYS A 118 -32.55 -0.26 3.89
C LYS A 118 -32.62 1.22 4.29
N ASP A 119 -31.73 1.66 5.16
CA ASP A 119 -31.70 3.03 5.67
C ASP A 119 -31.42 4.03 4.53
N GLU A 120 -30.66 3.62 3.54
CA GLU A 120 -30.38 4.38 2.31
C GLU A 120 -31.46 4.20 1.23
N GLY A 121 -32.49 3.37 1.49
CA GLY A 121 -33.64 3.20 0.60
C GLY A 121 -33.38 2.39 -0.67
N ILE A 122 -32.29 1.60 -0.69
CA ILE A 122 -32.01 0.66 -1.80
C ILE A 122 -32.94 -0.53 -1.75
N ILE A 123 -33.24 -1.04 -0.54
CA ILE A 123 -34.16 -2.15 -0.28
C ILE A 123 -35.23 -1.74 0.73
N GLU A 124 -36.39 -2.42 0.72
CA GLU A 124 -37.47 -2.17 1.70
C GLU A 124 -37.32 -3.03 2.95
N HIS A 125 -36.87 -4.29 2.79
CA HIS A 125 -36.88 -5.29 3.85
C HIS A 125 -35.49 -5.91 4.09
N ASP A 126 -34.76 -5.36 5.09
CA ASP A 126 -33.43 -5.87 5.49
C ASP A 126 -33.40 -7.35 5.87
N TRP A 127 -34.46 -7.85 6.54
CA TRP A 127 -34.55 -9.27 6.90
C TRP A 127 -34.65 -10.19 5.70
N LEU A 128 -35.35 -9.73 4.63
CA LEU A 128 -35.54 -10.52 3.40
C LEU A 128 -34.22 -10.60 2.63
N PHE A 129 -33.48 -9.51 2.54
CA PHE A 129 -32.13 -9.46 1.95
C PHE A 129 -31.16 -10.39 2.70
N LYS A 130 -31.15 -10.35 4.05
CA LYS A 130 -30.35 -11.27 4.88
C LYS A 130 -30.62 -12.74 4.59
N GLN A 131 -31.91 -13.10 4.48
CA GLN A 131 -32.28 -14.48 4.15
C GLN A 131 -31.83 -14.84 2.73
N TYR A 132 -32.02 -13.95 1.78
CA TYR A 132 -31.59 -14.16 0.40
C TYR A 132 -30.06 -14.40 0.31
N VAL A 133 -29.24 -13.55 0.91
CA VAL A 133 -27.78 -13.72 0.97
C VAL A 133 -27.40 -15.05 1.60
N LYS A 134 -28.04 -15.41 2.72
CA LYS A 134 -27.79 -16.66 3.44
C LYS A 134 -28.11 -17.90 2.58
N TYR A 135 -29.23 -17.90 1.87
CA TYR A 135 -29.65 -19.05 1.05
C TYR A 135 -28.95 -19.11 -0.32
N SER A 136 -28.52 -17.97 -0.85
CA SER A 136 -27.73 -17.92 -2.09
C SER A 136 -26.28 -18.37 -1.91
N GLY A 137 -25.79 -18.43 -0.67
CA GLY A 137 -24.39 -18.79 -0.35
C GLY A 137 -23.36 -17.75 -0.81
N LYS A 138 -23.80 -16.50 -1.06
CA LYS A 138 -22.96 -15.44 -1.62
C LYS A 138 -22.37 -14.48 -0.58
N ALA A 139 -22.51 -14.79 0.71
CA ALA A 139 -22.06 -13.91 1.80
C ALA A 139 -20.55 -13.64 1.75
N ASP A 140 -19.75 -14.65 1.43
CA ASP A 140 -18.28 -14.58 1.43
C ASP A 140 -17.71 -13.78 0.24
N GLY A 141 -18.55 -13.45 -0.75
CA GLY A 141 -18.16 -12.68 -1.93
C GLY A 141 -18.30 -11.16 -1.75
N ILE A 142 -18.99 -10.69 -0.71
CA ILE A 142 -19.26 -9.26 -0.51
C ILE A 142 -17.96 -8.53 -0.16
N GLN A 143 -17.69 -7.44 -0.90
CA GLN A 143 -16.49 -6.62 -0.75
C GLN A 143 -16.81 -5.34 0.05
N TYR A 144 -15.77 -4.68 0.54
CA TYR A 144 -15.83 -3.32 1.09
C TYR A 144 -15.43 -2.30 0.03
N GLY A 145 -15.93 -1.07 0.15
CA GLY A 145 -15.68 0.01 -0.80
C GLY A 145 -16.95 0.77 -1.17
N ASP A 146 -16.85 1.59 -2.17
CA ASP A 146 -17.92 2.42 -2.70
C ASP A 146 -18.62 1.73 -3.87
N PHE A 147 -19.94 1.56 -3.77
CA PHE A 147 -20.74 0.87 -4.78
C PHE A 147 -21.89 1.74 -5.26
N THR A 148 -22.04 1.90 -6.57
CA THR A 148 -23.18 2.59 -7.16
C THR A 148 -24.37 1.64 -7.22
N LEU A 149 -25.39 1.93 -6.41
CA LEU A 149 -26.64 1.17 -6.32
C LEU A 149 -27.84 2.05 -6.61
N ARG A 150 -29.01 1.41 -6.87
CA ARG A 150 -30.30 2.08 -7.10
C ARG A 150 -31.39 1.33 -6.37
N SER A 151 -32.42 2.02 -5.90
CA SER A 151 -33.64 1.36 -5.47
C SER A 151 -34.30 0.64 -6.65
N GLY A 152 -34.95 -0.49 -6.39
CA GLY A 152 -35.58 -1.31 -7.42
C GLY A 152 -34.63 -2.29 -8.13
N MET A 153 -33.34 -2.34 -7.81
CA MET A 153 -32.45 -3.40 -8.26
C MET A 153 -32.84 -4.75 -7.66
N SER A 154 -32.67 -5.84 -8.41
CA SER A 154 -32.84 -7.19 -7.85
C SER A 154 -31.80 -7.45 -6.75
N TYR A 155 -32.15 -8.28 -5.77
CA TYR A 155 -31.17 -8.68 -4.75
C TYR A 155 -29.94 -9.38 -5.34
N ASN A 156 -30.13 -10.10 -6.46
CA ASN A 156 -29.03 -10.72 -7.17
C ASN A 156 -28.09 -9.67 -7.78
N ASP A 157 -28.63 -8.60 -8.38
CA ASP A 157 -27.83 -7.54 -8.98
C ASP A 157 -27.13 -6.70 -7.91
N ILE A 158 -27.82 -6.40 -6.79
CA ILE A 158 -27.19 -5.73 -5.64
C ILE A 158 -26.00 -6.56 -5.17
N ILE A 159 -26.20 -7.88 -4.89
CA ILE A 159 -25.13 -8.76 -4.42
C ILE A 159 -24.02 -8.87 -5.47
N LYS A 160 -24.37 -8.96 -6.75
CA LYS A 160 -23.39 -8.99 -7.83
C LYS A 160 -22.54 -7.72 -7.81
N THR A 161 -23.16 -6.55 -7.75
CA THR A 161 -22.47 -5.26 -7.71
C THR A 161 -21.55 -5.13 -6.49
N ILE A 162 -22.04 -5.46 -5.27
CA ILE A 162 -21.22 -5.38 -4.05
C ILE A 162 -20.24 -6.55 -3.89
N SER A 163 -20.30 -7.55 -4.75
CA SER A 163 -19.34 -8.68 -4.82
C SER A 163 -18.40 -8.54 -6.02
N GLU A 164 -18.73 -7.71 -6.99
CA GLU A 164 -17.76 -7.31 -8.01
C GLU A 164 -16.71 -6.49 -7.29
N VAL A 165 -15.49 -7.03 -7.25
CA VAL A 165 -14.32 -6.24 -6.89
C VAL A 165 -14.31 -5.10 -7.90
N VAL A 166 -14.66 -3.89 -7.48
CA VAL A 166 -14.30 -2.69 -8.21
C VAL A 166 -12.78 -2.69 -8.13
N ARG A 167 -12.13 -3.36 -9.08
CA ARG A 167 -10.68 -3.30 -9.22
C ARG A 167 -10.40 -1.91 -9.71
N ARG A 168 -10.16 -0.99 -8.76
CA ARG A 168 -9.53 0.27 -9.10
C ARG A 168 -8.28 -0.07 -9.91
N ALA A 169 -8.10 0.61 -11.02
CA ALA A 169 -6.90 0.42 -11.82
C ALA A 169 -5.67 0.72 -10.96
N THR A 170 -4.74 -0.21 -10.89
CA THR A 170 -3.46 0.01 -10.22
C THR A 170 -2.35 0.02 -11.26
N THR A 171 -1.31 0.78 -10.97
CA THR A 171 -0.10 0.88 -11.77
C THR A 171 1.10 0.56 -10.87
N ASN A 172 2.06 -0.19 -11.42
CA ASN A 172 3.33 -0.42 -10.73
C ASN A 172 4.29 0.72 -11.07
N ILE A 173 4.80 1.37 -10.03
CA ILE A 173 5.82 2.41 -10.10
C ILE A 173 7.08 1.88 -9.43
N THR A 174 8.18 1.83 -10.16
CA THR A 174 9.49 1.45 -9.61
C THR A 174 10.36 2.70 -9.53
N ILE A 175 10.81 3.00 -8.33
CA ILE A 175 11.77 4.07 -8.05
C ILE A 175 13.11 3.39 -7.76
N PRO A 176 14.12 3.53 -8.62
CA PRO A 176 15.47 3.02 -8.36
C PRO A 176 16.12 3.75 -7.17
N GLU A 177 16.97 3.04 -6.43
CA GLU A 177 17.84 3.66 -5.44
C GLU A 177 18.74 4.72 -6.10
N GLY A 178 19.02 5.82 -5.40
CA GLY A 178 19.80 6.93 -5.93
C GLY A 178 19.02 7.90 -6.84
N THR A 179 17.73 7.68 -7.07
CA THR A 179 16.90 8.61 -7.85
C THR A 179 16.70 9.91 -7.09
N THR A 180 16.97 11.07 -7.72
CA THR A 180 16.71 12.39 -7.12
C THR A 180 15.21 12.66 -6.98
N ALA A 181 14.79 13.62 -6.13
CA ALA A 181 13.38 13.99 -5.98
C ALA A 181 12.75 14.42 -7.31
N VAL A 182 13.48 15.15 -8.16
CA VAL A 182 13.04 15.51 -9.52
C VAL A 182 12.86 14.25 -10.38
N GLY A 183 13.80 13.31 -10.30
CA GLY A 183 13.70 12.03 -11.01
C GLY A 183 12.50 11.21 -10.56
N VAL A 184 12.21 11.17 -9.25
CA VAL A 184 11.00 10.53 -8.72
C VAL A 184 9.74 11.20 -9.27
N ALA A 185 9.65 12.53 -9.23
CA ALA A 185 8.52 13.27 -9.80
C ALA A 185 8.32 12.93 -11.29
N GLN A 186 9.39 12.88 -12.06
CA GLN A 186 9.34 12.54 -13.49
C GLN A 186 8.80 11.13 -13.74
N ILE A 187 9.16 10.15 -12.89
CA ILE A 187 8.61 8.78 -12.98
C ILE A 187 7.08 8.79 -12.83
N PHE A 188 6.52 9.58 -11.91
CA PHE A 188 5.07 9.70 -11.74
C PHE A 188 4.40 10.43 -12.91
N VAL A 189 5.04 11.45 -13.47
CA VAL A 189 4.57 12.16 -14.67
C VAL A 189 4.57 11.24 -15.89
N ASP A 190 5.65 10.50 -16.13
CA ASP A 190 5.78 9.56 -17.24
C ASP A 190 4.76 8.41 -17.16
N ALA A 191 4.36 8.04 -15.95
CA ALA A 191 3.31 7.07 -15.70
C ALA A 191 1.89 7.65 -15.89
N GLY A 192 1.76 8.97 -16.12
CA GLY A 192 0.47 9.66 -16.26
C GLY A 192 -0.35 9.75 -14.96
N LEU A 193 0.31 9.67 -13.81
CA LEU A 193 -0.32 9.74 -12.48
C LEU A 193 -0.36 11.16 -11.91
N VAL A 194 0.55 12.03 -12.37
CA VAL A 194 0.65 13.45 -11.99
C VAL A 194 0.84 14.26 -13.26
N ASP A 195 0.29 15.47 -13.30
CA ASP A 195 0.27 16.31 -14.51
C ASP A 195 1.66 16.83 -14.88
N ASP A 196 2.46 17.25 -13.89
CA ASP A 196 3.79 17.80 -14.09
C ASP A 196 4.67 17.64 -12.83
N VAL A 197 5.98 17.84 -13.02
CA VAL A 197 7.01 17.72 -11.97
C VAL A 197 6.78 18.74 -10.84
N ASP A 198 6.40 19.97 -11.16
CA ASP A 198 6.18 21.03 -10.15
C ASP A 198 5.01 20.68 -9.22
N THR A 199 3.95 20.10 -9.74
CA THR A 199 2.79 19.62 -8.95
C THR A 199 3.25 18.56 -7.94
N PHE A 200 4.04 17.58 -8.37
CA PHE A 200 4.57 16.55 -7.47
C PHE A 200 5.49 17.15 -6.40
N LEU A 201 6.46 17.95 -6.83
CA LEU A 201 7.47 18.54 -5.92
C LEU A 201 6.84 19.54 -4.94
N SER A 202 5.84 20.32 -5.37
CA SER A 202 5.14 21.24 -4.48
C SER A 202 4.44 20.51 -3.34
N CYS A 203 3.77 19.40 -3.65
CA CYS A 203 3.17 18.52 -2.65
C CYS A 203 4.25 17.90 -1.76
N ALA A 204 5.27 17.27 -2.35
CA ALA A 204 6.33 16.59 -1.61
C ALA A 204 7.13 17.52 -0.68
N ASN A 205 7.31 18.77 -1.06
CA ASN A 205 7.95 19.79 -0.19
C ASN A 205 6.97 20.46 0.81
N GLY A 206 5.66 20.20 0.70
CA GLY A 206 4.61 20.84 1.50
C GLY A 206 4.38 22.32 1.15
N THR A 207 4.87 22.80 -0.02
CA THR A 207 4.76 24.20 -0.42
C THR A 207 3.39 24.57 -0.99
N ASP A 208 2.61 23.59 -1.38
CA ASP A 208 1.20 23.73 -1.79
C ASP A 208 0.21 23.73 -0.61
N GLY A 209 0.71 23.53 0.62
CA GLY A 209 -0.05 23.42 1.86
C GLY A 209 -0.29 21.98 2.32
N SER A 210 0.26 20.98 1.62
CA SER A 210 0.26 19.59 2.06
C SER A 210 0.99 19.44 3.39
N ASP A 211 0.41 18.65 4.30
CA ASP A 211 0.94 18.45 5.66
C ASP A 211 1.29 16.97 5.87
N PHE A 212 2.56 16.71 6.18
CA PHE A 212 3.11 15.40 6.49
C PHE A 212 3.65 15.33 7.94
N SER A 213 3.18 16.20 8.82
CA SER A 213 3.58 16.25 10.23
C SER A 213 3.26 14.99 11.03
N GLN A 214 2.46 14.07 10.48
CA GLN A 214 2.24 12.74 11.04
C GLN A 214 3.50 11.85 11.03
N TYR A 215 4.52 12.20 10.24
CA TYR A 215 5.80 11.49 10.20
C TYR A 215 6.86 12.20 11.06
N ASP A 216 7.44 11.47 12.01
CA ASP A 216 8.44 12.01 12.92
C ASP A 216 9.67 12.56 12.18
N PHE A 217 10.12 11.90 11.11
CA PHE A 217 11.25 12.37 10.32
C PHE A 217 10.97 13.72 9.67
N TRP A 218 9.75 13.94 9.17
CA TRP A 218 9.37 15.19 8.50
C TRP A 218 9.54 16.42 9.38
N ASN A 219 9.25 16.25 10.66
CA ASN A 219 9.39 17.32 11.69
C ASN A 219 10.85 17.56 12.10
N GLN A 220 11.76 16.65 11.77
CA GLN A 220 13.18 16.73 12.08
C GLN A 220 14.01 17.32 10.94
N ILE A 221 13.44 17.43 9.72
CA ILE A 221 14.12 18.02 8.57
C ILE A 221 14.37 19.52 8.85
N PRO A 222 15.63 19.98 8.89
CA PRO A 222 15.94 21.37 9.23
C PRO A 222 15.56 22.33 8.10
N ASP A 223 15.14 23.53 8.47
CA ASP A 223 15.01 24.67 7.57
C ASP A 223 16.36 25.43 7.52
N ASN A 224 17.27 24.93 6.69
CA ASN A 224 18.66 25.36 6.61
C ASN A 224 19.05 25.90 5.21
N GLY A 225 18.05 26.18 4.36
CA GLY A 225 18.27 26.66 2.99
C GLY A 225 18.47 25.54 1.97
N ARG A 226 18.18 24.28 2.32
CA ARG A 226 18.22 23.16 1.35
C ARG A 226 17.31 23.38 0.16
N LEU A 227 17.70 22.85 -0.99
CA LEU A 227 16.98 23.00 -2.25
C LEU A 227 15.58 22.41 -2.20
N MET A 228 15.46 21.20 -1.66
CA MET A 228 14.20 20.44 -1.56
C MET A 228 14.10 19.77 -0.19
N LYS A 229 12.99 19.97 0.49
CA LYS A 229 12.74 19.32 1.77
C LYS A 229 12.54 17.82 1.60
N CYS A 230 11.96 17.39 0.48
CA CYS A 230 11.63 16.01 0.17
C CYS A 230 12.83 15.16 -0.28
N GLU A 231 13.96 15.77 -0.68
CA GLU A 231 15.12 15.01 -1.15
C GLU A 231 15.66 14.09 -0.06
N GLY A 232 15.86 12.81 -0.40
CA GLY A 232 16.31 11.76 0.51
C GLY A 232 15.19 10.97 1.20
N TYR A 233 13.94 11.41 1.09
CA TYR A 233 12.81 10.83 1.84
C TYR A 233 11.75 10.15 0.96
N LEU A 234 11.84 10.26 -0.36
CA LEU A 234 10.97 9.58 -1.32
C LEU A 234 11.49 8.16 -1.54
N TYR A 235 11.14 7.25 -0.64
CA TYR A 235 11.80 5.94 -0.51
C TYR A 235 11.80 5.13 -1.81
N PRO A 236 12.97 4.62 -2.26
CA PRO A 236 13.09 3.80 -3.47
C PRO A 236 12.57 2.38 -3.24
N GLU A 237 11.53 2.00 -3.99
CA GLU A 237 10.88 0.67 -3.95
C GLU A 237 10.00 0.50 -5.20
N THR A 238 9.41 -0.68 -5.37
CA THR A 238 8.34 -0.90 -6.35
C THR A 238 6.98 -0.83 -5.68
N TYR A 239 6.22 0.19 -6.03
CA TYR A 239 4.89 0.48 -5.47
C TYR A 239 3.78 0.02 -6.40
N ASN A 240 2.73 -0.59 -5.87
CA ASN A 240 1.49 -0.81 -6.59
C ASN A 240 0.47 0.24 -6.11
N VAL A 241 0.28 1.30 -6.89
CA VAL A 241 -0.56 2.45 -6.54
C VAL A 241 -1.84 2.47 -7.35
N TYR A 242 -2.92 3.05 -6.80
CA TYR A 242 -4.14 3.33 -7.56
C TYR A 242 -3.88 4.45 -8.55
N ALA A 243 -4.40 4.30 -9.79
CA ALA A 243 -4.15 5.26 -10.86
C ALA A 243 -5.07 6.49 -10.81
N ASP A 244 -6.08 6.49 -9.95
CA ASP A 244 -7.13 7.51 -9.83
C ASP A 244 -7.07 8.29 -8.51
N GLU A 245 -5.90 8.28 -7.84
CA GLU A 245 -5.65 9.05 -6.62
C GLU A 245 -5.01 10.41 -6.92
N ASP A 246 -4.98 11.27 -5.92
CA ASP A 246 -4.31 12.57 -6.00
C ASP A 246 -2.81 12.48 -5.70
N VAL A 247 -2.10 13.57 -5.95
CA VAL A 247 -0.64 13.64 -5.72
C VAL A 247 -0.26 13.43 -4.26
N TYR A 248 -1.11 13.85 -3.31
CA TYR A 248 -0.88 13.65 -1.88
C TYR A 248 -0.79 12.17 -1.53
N TYR A 249 -1.70 11.35 -2.07
CA TYR A 249 -1.67 9.90 -1.86
C TYR A 249 -0.36 9.27 -2.33
N TYR A 250 0.17 9.70 -3.47
CA TYR A 250 1.44 9.15 -3.98
C TYR A 250 2.61 9.53 -3.08
N VAL A 251 2.71 10.79 -2.71
CA VAL A 251 3.77 11.28 -1.80
C VAL A 251 3.65 10.62 -0.42
N ASP A 252 2.46 10.55 0.15
CA ASP A 252 2.20 9.90 1.44
C ASP A 252 2.60 8.42 1.44
N THR A 253 2.36 7.72 0.32
CA THR A 253 2.80 6.33 0.12
C THR A 253 4.32 6.19 0.24
N LEU A 254 5.09 7.09 -0.41
CA LEU A 254 6.56 7.08 -0.36
C LEU A 254 7.08 7.41 1.04
N TYR A 255 6.50 8.40 1.70
CA TYR A 255 6.87 8.80 3.06
C TYR A 255 6.51 7.76 4.11
N SER A 256 5.36 7.11 3.95
CA SER A 256 4.96 5.99 4.80
C SER A 256 5.95 4.84 4.72
N GLU A 257 6.42 4.52 3.51
CA GLU A 257 7.41 3.46 3.33
C GLU A 257 8.76 3.85 3.92
N PHE A 258 9.23 5.10 3.72
CA PHE A 258 10.42 5.62 4.38
C PHE A 258 10.34 5.48 5.90
N ALA A 259 9.24 5.93 6.50
CA ALA A 259 9.01 5.83 7.94
C ALA A 259 9.03 4.38 8.43
N ASN A 260 8.38 3.47 7.69
CA ASN A 260 8.34 2.05 8.02
C ASN A 260 9.73 1.40 7.97
N LYS A 261 10.50 1.67 6.92
CA LYS A 261 11.85 1.09 6.74
C LYS A 261 12.84 1.60 7.77
N THR A 262 12.76 2.88 8.14
CA THR A 262 13.71 3.51 9.06
C THR A 262 13.32 3.41 10.53
N ALA A 263 12.10 2.96 10.85
CA ALA A 263 11.59 2.87 12.23
C ALA A 263 12.50 2.09 13.17
N ALA A 264 13.12 1.00 12.70
CA ALA A 264 14.03 0.18 13.50
C ALA A 264 15.37 0.87 13.83
N LEU A 265 15.71 1.96 13.14
CA LEU A 265 16.97 2.67 13.32
C LEU A 265 16.89 3.76 14.40
N ALA A 266 15.69 4.15 14.85
CA ALA A 266 15.47 5.27 15.76
C ALA A 266 16.28 5.19 17.06
N ASP A 267 16.31 4.01 17.72
CA ASP A 267 17.06 3.82 18.95
C ASP A 267 18.58 3.93 18.72
N THR A 268 19.08 3.46 17.59
CA THR A 268 20.50 3.53 17.23
C THR A 268 20.91 4.95 16.90
N ILE A 269 20.09 5.68 16.15
CA ILE A 269 20.28 7.11 15.85
C ILE A 269 20.39 7.90 17.14
N ALA A 270 19.44 7.73 18.06
CA ALA A 270 19.43 8.39 19.35
C ALA A 270 20.66 8.02 20.20
N ALA A 271 21.07 6.75 20.22
CA ALA A 271 22.23 6.30 20.97
C ALA A 271 23.56 6.86 20.44
N LYS A 272 23.65 7.11 19.12
CA LYS A 272 24.81 7.74 18.48
C LYS A 272 24.81 9.27 18.58
N GLY A 273 23.69 9.87 19.02
CA GLY A 273 23.56 11.34 19.14
C GLY A 273 23.52 12.08 17.80
N THR A 274 23.12 11.39 16.73
CA THR A 274 22.90 11.94 15.39
C THR A 274 21.42 12.12 15.10
N THR A 275 21.06 12.66 13.95
CA THR A 275 19.67 12.81 13.50
C THR A 275 19.38 11.91 12.30
N ILE A 276 18.11 11.61 12.06
CA ILE A 276 17.72 10.89 10.85
C ILE A 276 18.11 11.67 9.58
N ASP A 277 18.10 12.99 9.64
CA ASP A 277 18.50 13.87 8.53
C ASP A 277 20.00 13.74 8.21
N ASP A 278 20.88 13.75 9.22
CA ASP A 278 22.31 13.53 9.02
C ASP A 278 22.60 12.15 8.43
N VAL A 279 21.90 11.13 8.91
CA VAL A 279 22.03 9.75 8.42
C VAL A 279 21.61 9.63 6.96
N VAL A 280 20.45 10.18 6.58
CA VAL A 280 19.93 10.14 5.20
C VAL A 280 20.80 10.99 4.27
N ASN A 281 21.27 12.14 4.76
CA ASN A 281 22.16 13.00 4.00
C ASN A 281 23.46 12.26 3.66
N LEU A 282 24.15 11.68 4.63
CA LEU A 282 25.35 10.88 4.39
C LEU A 282 25.05 9.65 3.51
N ALA A 283 23.92 8.98 3.75
CA ALA A 283 23.51 7.81 2.97
C ALA A 283 23.34 8.12 1.48
N SER A 284 22.86 9.33 1.14
CA SER A 284 22.71 9.74 -0.26
C SER A 284 24.07 9.81 -0.98
N PHE A 285 25.12 10.19 -0.29
CA PHE A 285 26.49 10.18 -0.84
C PHE A 285 27.06 8.76 -0.93
N ILE A 286 26.81 7.93 0.06
CA ILE A 286 27.23 6.53 0.04
C ILE A 286 26.56 5.83 -1.16
N GLN A 287 25.26 6.07 -1.38
CA GLN A 287 24.48 5.52 -2.50
C GLN A 287 25.08 5.88 -3.86
N GLU A 288 25.51 7.15 -4.05
CA GLU A 288 26.05 7.62 -5.32
C GLU A 288 27.50 7.17 -5.57
N GLU A 289 28.28 6.94 -4.53
CA GLU A 289 29.70 6.59 -4.63
C GLU A 289 29.93 5.07 -4.54
N ALA A 290 29.05 4.32 -3.87
CA ALA A 290 29.18 2.88 -3.75
C ALA A 290 28.34 2.17 -4.80
N GLY A 291 28.96 1.74 -5.88
CA GLY A 291 28.26 0.99 -6.94
C GLY A 291 27.83 -0.43 -6.53
N LEU A 292 28.18 -0.90 -5.32
CA LEU A 292 27.83 -2.21 -4.77
C LEU A 292 27.48 -2.07 -3.29
N ALA A 293 26.30 -2.52 -2.87
CA ALA A 293 25.86 -2.49 -1.49
C ALA A 293 26.82 -3.18 -0.50
N SER A 294 27.66 -4.13 -0.97
CA SER A 294 28.71 -4.77 -0.16
C SER A 294 29.86 -3.83 0.23
N GLU A 295 30.00 -2.69 -0.43
CA GLU A 295 31.04 -1.69 -0.21
C GLU A 295 30.53 -0.48 0.58
N ASP A 296 29.21 -0.32 0.75
CA ASP A 296 28.57 0.81 1.42
C ASP A 296 29.20 1.11 2.80
N ALA A 297 29.37 0.08 3.64
CA ALA A 297 29.91 0.26 4.98
C ALA A 297 31.38 0.74 4.99
N LYS A 298 32.19 0.35 4.00
CA LYS A 298 33.59 0.81 3.85
C LYS A 298 33.69 2.21 3.28
N VAL A 299 32.85 2.53 2.29
CA VAL A 299 32.72 3.89 1.75
C VAL A 299 32.25 4.84 2.87
N SER A 300 31.25 4.40 3.66
CA SER A 300 30.78 5.12 4.84
C SER A 300 31.93 5.38 5.84
N ALA A 301 32.76 4.39 6.13
CA ALA A 301 33.90 4.55 7.02
C ALA A 301 34.88 5.62 6.51
N CYS A 302 35.14 5.65 5.19
CA CYS A 302 35.98 6.70 4.60
C CYS A 302 35.39 8.09 4.79
N PHE A 303 34.06 8.25 4.63
CA PHE A 303 33.39 9.52 4.84
C PHE A 303 33.36 9.94 6.30
N HIS A 304 33.09 9.02 7.24
CA HIS A 304 33.18 9.30 8.67
C HIS A 304 34.60 9.74 9.05
N ASN A 305 35.63 9.05 8.55
CA ASN A 305 37.01 9.47 8.80
C ASN A 305 37.31 10.86 8.29
N ARG A 306 36.79 11.28 7.12
CA ARG A 306 36.97 12.65 6.60
C ARG A 306 36.27 13.71 7.46
N LEU A 307 35.04 13.39 7.89
CA LEU A 307 34.17 14.29 8.62
C LEU A 307 34.56 14.48 10.10
N GLU A 308 35.15 13.45 10.72
CA GLU A 308 35.38 13.37 12.17
C GLU A 308 36.88 13.38 12.54
N SER A 309 37.79 13.39 11.57
CA SER A 309 39.23 13.22 11.81
C SER A 309 39.86 14.39 12.51
N ASP A 310 40.71 14.08 13.47
CA ASP A 310 41.67 15.05 14.08
C ASP A 310 42.96 15.22 13.26
N ASP A 311 43.11 14.49 12.14
CA ASP A 311 44.31 14.63 11.27
C ASP A 311 44.32 16.03 10.64
N PRO A 312 45.46 16.76 10.74
CA PRO A 312 45.60 18.10 10.12
C PRO A 312 45.27 18.14 8.63
N LEU A 313 45.43 17.05 7.91
CA LEU A 313 45.06 16.93 6.48
C LEU A 313 43.57 17.06 6.27
N TRP A 314 42.78 16.58 7.22
CA TRP A 314 41.31 16.58 7.20
C TRP A 314 40.69 17.62 8.14
N SER A 315 41.49 18.57 8.63
CA SER A 315 41.05 19.61 9.58
C SER A 315 39.93 20.52 9.05
N THR A 316 39.64 20.44 7.77
CA THR A 316 38.48 21.12 7.14
C THR A 316 37.19 20.35 7.27
N HIS A 317 37.25 19.06 7.64
CA HIS A 317 36.08 18.15 7.74
C HIS A 317 35.20 18.17 6.49
N MET A 318 35.80 18.30 5.31
CA MET A 318 35.08 18.28 4.02
C MET A 318 34.79 16.85 3.58
N LEU A 319 33.60 16.59 3.04
CA LEU A 319 33.22 15.27 2.53
C LEU A 319 34.04 14.89 1.30
N GLN A 320 34.32 15.82 0.40
CA GLN A 320 35.09 15.68 -0.83
C GLN A 320 34.59 14.54 -1.72
N SER A 321 33.30 14.55 -2.00
CA SER A 321 32.63 13.61 -2.92
C SER A 321 32.41 14.23 -4.29
N ASN A 322 32.73 13.48 -5.34
CA ASN A 322 32.48 13.89 -6.72
C ASN A 322 30.98 13.86 -7.09
N ALA A 323 30.16 13.15 -6.33
CA ALA A 323 28.73 13.11 -6.52
C ALA A 323 28.04 14.48 -6.31
N CYS A 324 28.71 15.40 -5.59
CA CYS A 324 28.22 16.78 -5.45
C CYS A 324 29.41 17.75 -5.34
N SER A 325 29.89 18.18 -6.48
CA SER A 325 31.11 19.01 -6.57
C SER A 325 31.03 19.96 -7.75
N TYR A 326 31.45 21.21 -7.51
CA TYR A 326 31.57 22.22 -8.57
C TYR A 326 32.74 21.94 -9.52
N ILE A 327 33.82 21.32 -9.04
CA ILE A 327 35.07 21.13 -9.80
C ILE A 327 35.07 19.86 -10.67
N THR A 328 34.14 18.93 -10.48
CA THR A 328 34.10 17.66 -11.18
C THR A 328 32.92 17.58 -12.16
N GLN A 329 32.87 18.54 -13.11
CA GLN A 329 31.73 18.75 -14.03
C GLN A 329 31.43 17.56 -14.93
N ASP A 330 32.43 16.75 -15.29
CA ASP A 330 32.30 15.63 -16.24
C ASP A 330 31.93 14.30 -15.54
N VAL A 331 31.71 14.32 -14.23
CA VAL A 331 31.31 13.10 -13.50
C VAL A 331 29.82 12.85 -13.71
N GLU A 332 29.49 11.63 -14.12
CA GLU A 332 28.13 11.15 -14.22
C GLU A 332 27.46 11.19 -12.81
N ASN A 333 26.18 11.57 -12.75
CA ASN A 333 25.41 11.72 -11.50
C ASN A 333 25.94 12.81 -10.53
N ASN A 334 26.75 13.76 -10.97
CA ASN A 334 27.06 14.92 -10.14
C ASN A 334 25.80 15.78 -9.97
N TYR A 335 25.34 15.90 -8.72
CA TYR A 335 24.09 16.58 -8.36
C TYR A 335 24.02 18.02 -8.86
N LEU A 336 25.18 18.73 -8.88
CA LEU A 336 25.27 20.13 -9.32
C LEU A 336 25.31 20.30 -10.84
N TRP A 337 25.67 19.26 -11.62
CA TRP A 337 25.91 19.39 -13.06
C TRP A 337 25.06 18.43 -13.91
N ASN A 338 25.10 17.16 -13.60
CA ASN A 338 24.62 16.10 -14.48
C ASN A 338 23.54 15.27 -13.79
N SER A 339 22.56 15.93 -13.19
CA SER A 339 21.43 15.28 -12.51
C SER A 339 20.11 15.87 -13.00
N PRO A 340 19.00 15.15 -12.85
CA PRO A 340 17.66 15.72 -13.09
C PRO A 340 17.39 17.02 -12.30
N THR A 341 17.96 17.12 -11.10
CA THR A 341 17.86 18.34 -10.28
C THR A 341 18.61 19.53 -10.91
N ALA A 342 19.82 19.32 -11.43
CA ALA A 342 20.56 20.35 -12.14
C ALA A 342 19.83 20.82 -13.39
N GLU A 343 19.23 19.90 -14.15
CA GLU A 343 18.42 20.21 -15.32
C GLU A 343 17.15 20.99 -14.96
N TYR A 344 16.46 20.57 -13.90
CA TYR A 344 15.26 21.23 -13.39
C TYR A 344 15.49 22.69 -13.02
N TYR A 345 16.63 22.98 -12.38
CA TYR A 345 17.02 24.37 -12.07
C TYR A 345 17.69 25.11 -13.24
N GLY A 346 17.94 24.42 -14.36
CA GLY A 346 18.55 25.00 -15.56
C GLY A 346 20.01 25.42 -15.39
N TRP A 347 20.73 24.89 -14.41
CA TRP A 347 22.11 25.27 -14.13
C TRP A 347 23.07 25.01 -15.29
N PRO A 348 23.07 23.87 -15.98
CA PRO A 348 23.96 23.59 -17.10
C PRO A 348 23.76 24.56 -18.27
N GLU A 349 22.50 24.90 -18.59
CA GLU A 349 22.14 25.78 -19.70
C GLU A 349 22.42 27.27 -19.39
N GLN A 350 22.23 27.67 -18.15
CA GLN A 350 22.46 29.05 -17.69
C GLN A 350 23.94 29.34 -17.45
N GLY A 351 24.80 28.34 -17.39
CA GLY A 351 26.24 28.46 -17.28
C GLY A 351 26.78 28.91 -15.90
N ALA A 352 25.91 28.98 -14.89
CA ALA A 352 26.33 29.30 -13.54
C ALA A 352 25.40 28.71 -12.49
N ILE A 353 25.95 27.85 -11.64
CA ILE A 353 25.27 27.42 -10.41
C ILE A 353 25.32 28.63 -9.45
N PRO A 354 24.21 29.00 -8.77
CA PRO A 354 24.18 30.11 -7.82
C PRO A 354 25.20 29.92 -6.69
N GLU A 355 25.85 31.05 -6.27
CA GLU A 355 26.87 31.00 -5.22
C GLU A 355 26.32 30.52 -3.86
N ASP A 356 25.07 30.81 -3.56
CA ASP A 356 24.35 30.33 -2.37
C ASP A 356 24.13 28.83 -2.37
N VAL A 357 23.86 28.23 -3.57
CA VAL A 357 23.78 26.77 -3.73
C VAL A 357 25.16 26.14 -3.51
N LEU A 358 26.23 26.71 -4.10
CA LEU A 358 27.60 26.21 -3.90
C LEU A 358 28.01 26.26 -2.43
N ALA A 359 27.65 27.33 -1.73
CA ALA A 359 27.94 27.50 -0.30
C ALA A 359 27.20 26.46 0.58
N LEU A 360 26.18 25.77 0.06
CA LEU A 360 25.39 24.77 0.79
C LEU A 360 25.66 23.34 0.34
N TYR A 361 26.18 23.12 -0.87
CA TYR A 361 26.26 21.81 -1.47
C TYR A 361 27.60 21.37 -2.01
N ASP A 362 28.53 22.29 -2.36
CA ASP A 362 29.84 21.89 -2.89
C ASP A 362 30.72 21.25 -1.83
N THR A 363 30.81 19.91 -1.87
CA THR A 363 31.52 19.09 -0.87
C THR A 363 33.03 19.32 -0.82
N TYR A 364 33.62 20.05 -1.76
CA TYR A 364 35.01 20.47 -1.76
C TYR A 364 35.20 21.92 -1.22
N ALA A 365 34.11 22.61 -0.92
CA ALA A 365 34.15 23.98 -0.40
C ALA A 365 33.56 24.12 1.01
N ILE A 366 32.64 23.26 1.41
CA ILE A 366 31.94 23.28 2.69
C ILE A 366 32.58 22.32 3.70
N SER A 367 32.47 22.63 4.99
CA SER A 367 32.80 21.73 6.10
C SER A 367 31.57 20.96 6.54
N GLY A 368 31.72 19.68 6.78
CA GLY A 368 30.61 18.80 7.18
C GLY A 368 29.79 18.31 6.01
N LEU A 369 28.54 17.90 6.31
CA LEU A 369 27.58 17.49 5.33
C LEU A 369 26.94 18.67 4.60
N PRO A 370 26.50 18.55 3.35
CA PRO A 370 25.68 19.53 2.68
C PRO A 370 24.37 19.86 3.43
N ALA A 371 23.68 20.90 2.97
CA ALA A 371 22.41 21.31 3.59
C ALA A 371 21.31 20.22 3.55
N GLY A 372 21.41 19.28 2.63
CA GLY A 372 20.49 18.14 2.54
C GLY A 372 21.02 17.05 1.61
N PRO A 373 20.29 15.92 1.54
CA PRO A 373 20.59 14.80 0.63
C PRO A 373 20.66 15.22 -0.84
N ILE A 374 21.34 14.42 -1.65
CA ILE A 374 21.49 14.62 -3.10
C ILE A 374 20.72 13.58 -3.92
N SER A 375 20.19 12.55 -3.30
CA SER A 375 19.36 11.51 -3.91
C SER A 375 18.57 10.77 -2.83
N ASN A 376 17.67 9.88 -3.24
CA ASN A 376 16.91 9.02 -2.34
C ASN A 376 17.65 7.68 -2.16
N PRO A 377 18.32 7.45 -1.02
CA PRO A 377 19.14 6.26 -0.81
C PRO A 377 18.30 5.02 -0.49
N GLY A 378 18.82 3.85 -0.88
CA GLY A 378 18.32 2.56 -0.44
C GLY A 378 18.62 2.26 1.03
N TYR A 379 17.96 1.23 1.57
CA TYR A 379 18.13 0.85 2.98
C TYR A 379 19.58 0.50 3.34
N ALA A 380 20.31 -0.17 2.43
CA ALA A 380 21.70 -0.55 2.66
C ALA A 380 22.61 0.66 2.90
N ALA A 381 22.46 1.71 2.10
CA ALA A 381 23.22 2.95 2.28
C ALA A 381 22.83 3.68 3.57
N ILE A 382 21.52 3.70 3.94
CA ILE A 382 21.04 4.28 5.21
C ILE A 382 21.63 3.52 6.41
N GLU A 383 21.61 2.19 6.36
CA GLU A 383 22.19 1.36 7.42
C GLU A 383 23.71 1.55 7.51
N ALA A 384 24.41 1.63 6.36
CA ALA A 384 25.84 1.85 6.30
C ALA A 384 26.26 3.24 6.83
N ALA A 385 25.47 4.29 6.53
CA ALA A 385 25.73 5.62 7.08
C ALA A 385 25.69 5.62 8.62
N LEU A 386 24.82 4.78 9.20
CA LEU A 386 24.70 4.64 10.65
C LEU A 386 25.74 3.66 11.22
N ASN A 387 26.11 2.62 10.47
CA ASN A 387 26.99 1.54 10.90
C ASN A 387 28.15 1.33 9.92
N PRO A 388 29.12 2.27 9.87
CA PRO A 388 30.31 2.16 9.03
C PRO A 388 31.15 0.95 9.41
N ASP A 389 32.00 0.46 8.48
CA ASP A 389 32.92 -0.64 8.73
C ASP A 389 33.95 -0.23 9.80
N GLN A 390 33.93 -0.94 10.93
CA GLN A 390 34.74 -0.61 12.10
C GLN A 390 36.24 -0.76 11.85
N GLU A 391 36.67 -1.76 11.06
CA GLU A 391 38.09 -1.96 10.73
C GLU A 391 38.61 -0.78 9.89
N TYR A 392 37.81 -0.33 8.92
CA TYR A 392 38.18 0.81 8.05
C TYR A 392 38.16 2.14 8.80
N LEU A 393 37.29 2.31 9.79
CA LEU A 393 37.32 3.44 10.71
C LEU A 393 38.59 3.45 11.54
N ASP A 394 38.86 2.36 12.27
CA ASP A 394 39.95 2.26 13.23
C ASP A 394 41.32 2.37 12.54
N GLU A 395 41.41 1.86 11.32
CA GLU A 395 42.64 1.91 10.53
C GLU A 395 42.86 3.23 9.77
N GLY A 396 41.86 4.11 9.72
CA GLY A 396 41.94 5.42 9.08
C GLY A 396 42.04 5.37 7.57
N TYR A 397 41.07 4.70 6.93
CA TYR A 397 40.91 4.78 5.47
C TYR A 397 40.13 6.03 5.10
N TYR A 398 40.69 6.85 4.23
CA TYR A 398 40.11 8.12 3.81
C TYR A 398 39.72 8.13 2.32
N PHE A 399 40.35 7.28 1.52
CA PHE A 399 40.22 7.29 0.07
C PHE A 399 39.75 5.96 -0.46
N PHE A 400 38.98 6.03 -1.53
CA PHE A 400 38.58 4.87 -2.33
C PHE A 400 38.57 5.23 -3.81
N VAL A 401 38.71 4.23 -4.68
CA VAL A 401 38.56 4.33 -6.13
C VAL A 401 38.11 2.98 -6.66
N THR A 402 37.22 2.97 -7.65
CA THR A 402 36.80 1.78 -8.39
C THR A 402 37.63 1.60 -9.64
N GLY A 403 37.83 0.35 -10.04
CA GLY A 403 38.50 0.00 -11.30
C GLY A 403 37.75 0.54 -12.51
N HIS A 404 38.51 1.16 -13.45
CA HIS A 404 37.94 1.72 -14.66
C HIS A 404 37.21 0.62 -15.48
N PRO A 405 36.03 0.90 -16.07
CA PRO A 405 35.22 -0.07 -16.80
C PRO A 405 35.94 -0.85 -17.91
N ASP A 406 36.94 -0.22 -18.54
CA ASP A 406 37.72 -0.81 -19.65
C ASP A 406 38.93 -1.61 -19.20
N THR A 407 39.06 -1.90 -17.90
CA THR A 407 40.18 -2.67 -17.33
C THR A 407 39.77 -4.05 -16.82
N ASP A 408 40.73 -4.89 -16.57
CA ASP A 408 40.54 -6.23 -15.95
C ASP A 408 40.16 -6.17 -14.47
N VAL A 409 40.26 -4.97 -13.86
CA VAL A 409 39.86 -4.67 -12.48
C VAL A 409 38.55 -3.86 -12.39
N ALA A 410 37.80 -3.81 -13.49
CA ALA A 410 36.51 -3.10 -13.52
C ALA A 410 35.61 -3.53 -12.35
N GLY A 411 35.08 -2.52 -11.61
CA GLY A 411 34.20 -2.74 -10.46
C GLY A 411 34.90 -3.25 -9.16
N GLN A 412 36.24 -3.39 -9.16
CA GLN A 412 37.00 -3.67 -7.94
C GLN A 412 37.22 -2.37 -7.16
N TYR A 413 37.09 -2.41 -5.84
CA TYR A 413 37.36 -1.28 -4.96
C TYR A 413 38.78 -1.34 -4.41
N PHE A 414 39.42 -0.19 -4.39
CA PHE A 414 40.75 0.01 -3.81
C PHE A 414 40.66 1.12 -2.78
N TYR A 415 41.03 0.82 -1.54
CA TYR A 415 41.00 1.75 -0.41
C TYR A 415 42.40 2.20 -0.06
N ALA A 416 42.54 3.42 0.46
CA ALA A 416 43.83 3.98 0.85
C ALA A 416 43.70 4.90 2.08
N LYS A 417 44.78 4.94 2.84
CA LYS A 417 44.90 5.79 4.05
C LYS A 417 45.59 7.16 3.72
N THR A 418 46.40 7.19 2.68
CA THR A 418 47.15 8.35 2.27
C THR A 418 46.88 8.72 0.81
N ALA A 419 47.13 9.99 0.46
CA ALA A 419 47.00 10.46 -0.93
C ALA A 419 47.99 9.72 -1.88
N ASP A 420 49.21 9.35 -1.40
CA ASP A 420 50.17 8.63 -2.19
C ASP A 420 49.67 7.19 -2.52
N GLU A 421 49.12 6.50 -1.53
CA GLU A 421 48.48 5.18 -1.72
C GLU A 421 47.27 5.28 -2.65
N HIS A 422 46.45 6.32 -2.50
CA HIS A 422 45.32 6.58 -3.37
C HIS A 422 45.78 6.80 -4.82
N TYR A 423 46.79 7.59 -5.06
CA TYR A 423 47.36 7.77 -6.40
C TYR A 423 47.82 6.43 -7.00
N GLN A 424 48.51 5.60 -6.23
CA GLN A 424 48.93 4.26 -6.68
C GLN A 424 47.71 3.36 -6.98
N ASN A 425 46.63 3.51 -6.23
CA ASN A 425 45.39 2.80 -6.49
C ASN A 425 44.70 3.34 -7.76
N CYS A 426 44.71 4.63 -8.02
CA CYS A 426 44.23 5.20 -9.28
C CYS A 426 45.00 4.66 -10.51
N VAL A 427 46.32 4.47 -10.41
CA VAL A 427 47.12 3.84 -11.46
C VAL A 427 46.71 2.39 -11.66
N LYS A 428 46.58 1.60 -10.57
CA LYS A 428 46.11 0.20 -10.65
C LYS A 428 44.70 0.08 -11.20
N ALA A 429 43.83 1.01 -10.83
CA ALA A 429 42.46 1.07 -11.28
C ALA A 429 42.30 1.52 -12.74
N GLY A 430 43.37 2.04 -13.38
CA GLY A 430 43.35 2.49 -14.76
C GLY A 430 42.87 3.92 -14.99
N TRP A 431 42.82 4.73 -13.93
CA TRP A 431 42.43 6.16 -14.00
C TRP A 431 43.63 7.13 -14.14
N ALA A 432 44.83 6.67 -13.86
CA ALA A 432 46.05 7.42 -13.98
C ALA A 432 47.16 6.60 -14.67
N ASN A 433 48.19 7.29 -15.24
CA ASN A 433 49.33 6.68 -15.90
C ASN A 433 50.60 6.75 -15.03
#